data_fc7639a6bf8edcbbba812ecc50d71d2a
#
_entry.id   fc7639a6bf8edcbbba812ecc50d71d2a
#
_cell.length_a   1.000
_cell.length_b   1.000
_cell.length_c   1.000
_cell.angle_alpha   90.00
_cell.angle_beta   90.00
_cell.angle_gamma   90.00
#
_symmetry.space_group_name_H-M   'P 1'
#
loop_
_entity.id
_entity.type
_entity.pdbx_description
1 polymer ?
#
loop_
_entity_poly.entity_id
_entity_poly.type
_entity_poly.pdbx_seq_one_letter_code
_entity_poly.pdbx_strand_id
1 'polypeptide(L)'
;MMGDTIVFTSLYPYRFRISGRTKHFINVFGEEVIIDNAEKALETACKETGAVIAEYTAGPVFMNISSKGSHEWIIEFEREPSDFNLFIDTLDNTLQSINSDYEAKRYKDLNLVKPVVRSVSKGTFNKWLKAKNKLGGQNKVPRLSNTRDYIEDLYVIADIRSV
;
A
#
# COMPACT_ATOMS: atom_id res chain seq x y z
N MET A 1 -15.10 6.64 -18.98
CA MET A 1 -15.44 5.56 -18.02
C MET A 1 -14.97 6.03 -16.65
N MET A 2 -15.88 6.27 -15.71
CA MET A 2 -15.51 6.55 -14.32
C MET A 2 -15.01 5.24 -13.71
N GLY A 3 -13.79 5.25 -13.20
CA GLY A 3 -13.13 4.05 -12.68
C GLY A 3 -13.37 3.81 -11.18
N ASP A 4 -14.50 4.26 -10.64
CA ASP A 4 -14.81 4.06 -9.23
C ASP A 4 -15.57 2.74 -9.04
N THR A 5 -15.23 2.00 -7.99
CA THR A 5 -15.93 0.81 -7.51
C THR A 5 -16.86 1.20 -6.38
N ILE A 6 -18.01 0.54 -6.30
CA ILE A 6 -19.00 0.77 -5.25
C ILE A 6 -19.34 -0.53 -4.51
N VAL A 7 -19.65 -0.41 -3.23
CA VAL A 7 -20.20 -1.48 -2.41
C VAL A 7 -21.58 -1.05 -1.90
N PHE A 8 -22.60 -1.90 -2.10
CA PHE A 8 -23.90 -1.67 -1.51
C PHE A 8 -23.83 -1.90 0.00
N THR A 9 -24.27 -0.90 0.76
CA THR A 9 -24.34 -0.96 2.24
C THR A 9 -25.74 -1.27 2.74
N SER A 10 -26.77 -1.15 1.86
CA SER A 10 -28.15 -1.53 2.13
C SER A 10 -28.84 -1.83 0.80
N LEU A 11 -29.73 -2.85 0.81
CA LEU A 11 -30.55 -3.21 -0.34
C LEU A 11 -31.91 -2.51 -0.33
N TYR A 12 -32.34 -1.98 0.83
CA TYR A 12 -33.58 -1.22 0.92
C TYR A 12 -33.53 -0.19 2.08
N PRO A 13 -33.62 1.11 1.79
CA PRO A 13 -33.39 1.71 0.47
C PRO A 13 -31.97 1.42 -0.02
N TYR A 14 -31.77 1.38 -1.31
CA TYR A 14 -30.44 1.16 -1.88
C TYR A 14 -29.47 2.25 -1.41
N ARG A 15 -28.45 1.85 -0.70
CA ARG A 15 -27.33 2.71 -0.28
C ARG A 15 -26.04 2.08 -0.74
N PHE A 16 -25.12 2.89 -1.21
CA PHE A 16 -23.80 2.45 -1.60
C PHE A 16 -22.75 3.44 -1.10
N ARG A 17 -21.53 2.95 -0.95
CA ARG A 17 -20.33 3.79 -0.77
C ARG A 17 -19.35 3.49 -1.88
N ILE A 18 -18.50 4.48 -2.19
CA ILE A 18 -17.37 4.25 -3.08
C ILE A 18 -16.34 3.43 -2.29
N SER A 19 -15.98 2.26 -2.81
CA SER A 19 -15.02 1.34 -2.17
C SER A 19 -13.61 1.44 -2.73
N GLY A 20 -13.42 2.18 -3.83
CA GLY A 20 -12.10 2.36 -4.43
C GLY A 20 -12.17 2.77 -5.90
N ARG A 21 -11.06 2.60 -6.59
CA ARG A 21 -10.94 2.84 -8.03
C ARG A 21 -10.36 1.61 -8.72
N THR A 22 -10.84 1.33 -9.92
CA THR A 22 -10.38 0.21 -10.76
C THR A 22 -8.89 0.27 -11.16
N LYS A 23 -8.18 1.36 -10.81
CA LYS A 23 -6.76 1.57 -11.11
C LYS A 23 -5.84 1.55 -9.87
N HIS A 24 -6.40 1.44 -8.67
CA HIS A 24 -5.63 1.52 -7.42
C HIS A 24 -5.80 0.23 -6.62
N PHE A 25 -5.16 -0.82 -7.08
CA PHE A 25 -5.10 -2.13 -6.43
C PHE A 25 -3.76 -2.80 -6.77
N ILE A 26 -3.37 -3.81 -6.03
CA ILE A 26 -2.25 -4.70 -6.35
C ILE A 26 -2.81 -6.10 -6.56
N ASN A 27 -2.57 -6.66 -7.75
CA ASN A 27 -3.03 -8.01 -8.14
C ASN A 27 -2.04 -8.67 -9.11
N VAL A 28 -0.75 -8.54 -8.81
CA VAL A 28 0.32 -9.06 -9.68
C VAL A 28 0.46 -10.57 -9.52
N PHE A 29 0.13 -11.08 -8.34
CA PHE A 29 0.25 -12.50 -8.00
C PHE A 29 -1.13 -13.16 -7.79
N GLY A 30 -2.24 -12.43 -8.05
CA GLY A 30 -3.61 -12.88 -7.81
C GLY A 30 -4.09 -12.65 -6.37
N GLU A 31 -3.50 -11.65 -5.67
CA GLU A 31 -3.80 -11.30 -4.27
C GLU A 31 -4.90 -10.26 -4.09
N GLU A 32 -5.25 -9.56 -5.13
CA GLU A 32 -6.33 -8.55 -5.22
C GLU A 32 -6.46 -7.61 -4.01
N VAL A 33 -5.32 -7.00 -3.61
CA VAL A 33 -5.31 -6.03 -2.50
C VAL A 33 -5.87 -4.69 -3.00
N ILE A 34 -7.01 -4.30 -2.47
CA ILE A 34 -7.68 -3.03 -2.75
C ILE A 34 -7.36 -1.98 -1.68
N ILE A 35 -7.72 -0.71 -1.93
CA ILE A 35 -7.44 0.40 -1.01
C ILE A 35 -8.05 0.15 0.38
N ASP A 36 -9.28 -0.34 0.47
CA ASP A 36 -9.95 -0.63 1.75
C ASP A 36 -9.13 -1.64 2.58
N ASN A 37 -8.52 -2.65 1.94
CA ASN A 37 -7.64 -3.60 2.63
C ASN A 37 -6.39 -2.90 3.15
N ALA A 38 -5.75 -2.11 2.29
CA ALA A 38 -4.52 -1.38 2.63
C ALA A 38 -4.74 -0.40 3.79
N GLU A 39 -5.77 0.42 3.71
CA GLU A 39 -6.09 1.43 4.75
C GLU A 39 -6.41 0.76 6.09
N LYS A 40 -7.21 -0.31 6.09
CA LYS A 40 -7.54 -1.04 7.32
C LYS A 40 -6.33 -1.70 7.95
N ALA A 41 -5.44 -2.29 7.14
CA ALA A 41 -4.22 -2.92 7.64
C ALA A 41 -3.23 -1.89 8.21
N LEU A 42 -3.06 -0.75 7.53
CA LEU A 42 -2.25 0.36 8.03
C LEU A 42 -2.83 0.97 9.30
N GLU A 43 -4.14 1.18 9.38
CA GLU A 43 -4.83 1.68 10.58
C GLU A 43 -4.56 0.78 11.79
N THR A 44 -4.67 -0.56 11.59
CA THR A 44 -4.40 -1.53 12.65
C THR A 44 -2.94 -1.47 13.09
N ALA A 45 -2.00 -1.45 12.15
CA ALA A 45 -0.57 -1.36 12.45
C ALA A 45 -0.20 -0.05 13.18
N CYS A 46 -0.79 1.06 12.77
CA CYS A 46 -0.63 2.36 13.45
C CYS A 46 -1.16 2.33 14.88
N LYS A 47 -2.33 1.73 15.09
CA LYS A 47 -2.95 1.62 16.41
C LYS A 47 -2.08 0.81 17.37
N GLU A 48 -1.54 -0.32 16.93
CA GLU A 48 -0.71 -1.20 17.76
C GLU A 48 0.65 -0.59 18.10
N THR A 49 1.21 0.21 17.19
CA THR A 49 2.58 0.76 17.34
C THR A 49 2.63 2.24 17.69
N GLY A 50 1.47 2.91 17.75
CA GLY A 50 1.40 4.36 17.98
C GLY A 50 1.92 5.20 16.81
N ALA A 51 2.15 4.60 15.63
CA ALA A 51 2.58 5.32 14.43
C ALA A 51 1.52 6.28 13.92
N VAL A 52 1.95 7.31 13.20
CA VAL A 52 1.07 8.23 12.45
C VAL A 52 1.64 8.38 11.05
N ILE A 53 0.85 8.02 10.05
CA ILE A 53 1.23 8.09 8.64
C ILE A 53 0.77 9.43 8.06
N ALA A 54 1.69 10.12 7.39
CA ALA A 54 1.37 11.30 6.59
C ALA A 54 0.94 10.92 5.17
N GLU A 55 1.72 10.03 4.53
CA GLU A 55 1.48 9.61 3.16
C GLU A 55 2.08 8.22 2.89
N TYR A 56 1.54 7.49 1.91
CA TYR A 56 2.10 6.21 1.50
C TYR A 56 1.79 5.86 0.04
N THR A 57 2.58 4.95 -0.50
CA THR A 57 2.30 4.20 -1.72
C THR A 57 2.81 2.77 -1.59
N ALA A 58 2.17 1.85 -2.28
CA ALA A 58 2.65 0.47 -2.33
C ALA A 58 2.58 -0.09 -3.76
N GLY A 59 3.48 -1.02 -4.04
CA GLY A 59 3.56 -1.72 -5.31
C GLY A 59 4.25 -3.07 -5.17
N PRO A 60 4.33 -3.84 -6.27
CA PRO A 60 4.90 -5.17 -6.23
C PRO A 60 6.43 -5.16 -6.16
N VAL A 61 7.00 -6.15 -5.48
CA VAL A 61 8.34 -6.66 -5.72
C VAL A 61 8.18 -7.91 -6.56
N PHE A 62 8.62 -7.86 -7.80
CA PHE A 62 8.44 -8.98 -8.73
C PHE A 62 9.31 -10.18 -8.35
N MET A 63 8.76 -11.38 -8.57
CA MET A 63 9.54 -12.62 -8.44
C MET A 63 10.67 -12.65 -9.46
N ASN A 64 11.80 -13.18 -9.05
CA ASN A 64 12.91 -13.54 -9.95
C ASN A 64 13.40 -14.95 -9.62
N ILE A 65 14.47 -15.42 -10.31
CA ILE A 65 15.01 -16.77 -10.14
C ILE A 65 15.43 -17.09 -8.70
N SER A 66 15.81 -16.06 -7.93
CA SER A 66 16.35 -16.19 -6.56
C SER A 66 15.44 -15.60 -5.47
N SER A 67 14.37 -14.89 -5.83
CA SER A 67 13.49 -14.24 -4.86
C SER A 67 12.01 -14.44 -5.18
N LYS A 68 11.22 -14.59 -4.12
CA LYS A 68 9.76 -14.63 -4.18
C LYS A 68 9.17 -13.23 -4.33
N GLY A 69 7.90 -13.15 -4.70
CA GLY A 69 7.18 -11.89 -4.76
C GLY A 69 6.94 -11.29 -3.37
N SER A 70 6.75 -10.00 -3.33
CA SER A 70 6.35 -9.25 -2.13
C SER A 70 5.62 -7.99 -2.51
N HIS A 71 5.07 -7.29 -1.52
CA HIS A 71 4.67 -5.90 -1.65
C HIS A 71 5.69 -4.99 -0.99
N GLU A 72 6.03 -3.91 -1.64
CA GLU A 72 6.85 -2.86 -1.06
C GLU A 72 6.01 -1.63 -0.78
N TRP A 73 6.10 -1.16 0.46
CA TRP A 73 5.38 -0.03 0.99
C TRP A 73 6.37 1.09 1.30
N ILE A 74 6.23 2.23 0.64
CA ILE A 74 6.98 3.44 0.98
C ILE A 74 6.05 4.32 1.79
N ILE A 75 6.46 4.63 3.01
CA ILE A 75 5.64 5.34 3.99
C ILE A 75 6.39 6.56 4.52
N GLU A 76 5.75 7.71 4.45
CA GLU A 76 6.16 8.93 5.13
C GLU A 76 5.40 8.99 6.44
N PHE A 77 6.13 8.90 7.57
CA PHE A 77 5.53 8.98 8.89
C PHE A 77 5.58 10.41 9.44
N GLU A 78 4.49 10.84 10.09
CA GLU A 78 4.52 11.98 11.01
C GLU A 78 5.13 11.57 12.34
N ARG A 79 4.85 10.34 12.79
CA ARG A 79 5.45 9.70 13.95
C ARG A 79 5.74 8.24 13.60
N GLU A 80 7.01 7.87 13.71
CA GLU A 80 7.48 6.51 13.48
C GLU A 80 6.82 5.50 14.44
N PRO A 81 6.68 4.23 14.04
CA PRO A 81 6.22 3.17 14.94
C PRO A 81 7.22 2.97 16.09
N SER A 82 6.69 2.66 17.28
CA SER A 82 7.51 2.32 18.45
C SER A 82 8.33 1.03 18.25
N ASP A 83 7.81 0.12 17.44
CA ASP A 83 8.47 -1.10 16.97
C ASP A 83 8.14 -1.31 15.49
N PHE A 84 9.16 -1.22 14.65
CA PHE A 84 9.03 -1.31 13.20
C PHE A 84 8.72 -2.74 12.73
N ASN A 85 9.24 -3.75 13.42
CA ASN A 85 8.94 -5.14 13.11
C ASN A 85 7.49 -5.48 13.47
N LEU A 86 7.02 -5.01 14.63
CA LEU A 86 5.61 -5.17 15.03
C LEU A 86 4.68 -4.49 14.02
N PHE A 87 5.05 -3.31 13.51
CA PHE A 87 4.28 -2.63 12.48
C PHE A 87 4.13 -3.48 11.21
N ILE A 88 5.24 -4.04 10.71
CA ILE A 88 5.24 -4.90 9.51
C ILE A 88 4.43 -6.18 9.76
N ASP A 89 4.60 -6.80 10.91
CA ASP A 89 3.90 -8.03 11.26
C ASP A 89 2.40 -7.80 11.38
N THR A 90 2.00 -6.70 11.99
CA THR A 90 0.58 -6.33 12.12
C THR A 90 -0.04 -5.99 10.76
N LEU A 91 0.68 -5.28 9.91
CA LEU A 91 0.26 -4.99 8.54
C LEU A 91 0.00 -6.28 7.75
N ASP A 92 0.97 -7.20 7.73
CA ASP A 92 0.88 -8.47 7.02
C ASP A 92 -0.25 -9.37 7.56
N ASN A 93 -0.31 -9.56 8.87
CA ASN A 93 -1.33 -10.38 9.52
C ASN A 93 -2.74 -9.82 9.30
N THR A 94 -2.89 -8.49 9.33
CA THR A 94 -4.19 -7.87 9.08
C THR A 94 -4.60 -8.07 7.63
N LEU A 95 -3.69 -7.89 6.66
CA LEU A 95 -3.98 -8.16 5.24
C LEU A 95 -4.41 -9.62 5.04
N GLN A 96 -3.73 -10.58 5.64
CA GLN A 96 -4.10 -12.00 5.59
C GLN A 96 -5.51 -12.23 6.19
N SER A 97 -5.84 -11.59 7.29
CA SER A 97 -7.11 -11.80 7.99
C SER A 97 -8.34 -11.24 7.25
N ILE A 98 -8.14 -10.22 6.39
CA ILE A 98 -9.25 -9.51 5.71
C ILE A 98 -9.31 -9.75 4.20
N ASN A 99 -8.32 -10.46 3.65
CA ASN A 99 -8.22 -10.75 2.22
C ASN A 99 -7.76 -12.21 2.03
N SER A 100 -8.70 -13.08 1.66
CA SER A 100 -8.46 -14.52 1.48
C SER A 100 -7.49 -14.83 0.33
N ASP A 101 -7.47 -13.99 -0.72
CA ASP A 101 -6.56 -14.18 -1.85
C ASP A 101 -5.13 -13.83 -1.44
N TYR A 102 -4.96 -12.75 -0.67
CA TYR A 102 -3.66 -12.42 -0.09
C TYR A 102 -3.19 -13.52 0.88
N GLU A 103 -4.06 -14.00 1.79
CA GLU A 103 -3.76 -15.11 2.71
C GLU A 103 -3.28 -16.34 1.95
N ALA A 104 -4.00 -16.76 0.90
CA ALA A 104 -3.64 -17.90 0.08
C ALA A 104 -2.25 -17.76 -0.58
N LYS A 105 -1.89 -16.54 -1.03
CA LYS A 105 -0.56 -16.28 -1.63
C LYS A 105 0.56 -16.21 -0.59
N ARG A 106 0.23 -15.79 0.64
CA ARG A 106 1.16 -15.75 1.77
C ARG A 106 1.37 -17.12 2.42
N TYR A 107 0.49 -18.10 2.12
CA TYR A 107 0.56 -19.43 2.74
C TYR A 107 1.95 -20.07 2.59
N LYS A 108 2.63 -20.30 3.73
CA LYS A 108 4.00 -20.86 3.81
C LYS A 108 5.03 -20.13 2.94
N ASP A 109 4.82 -18.85 2.69
CA ASP A 109 5.68 -18.04 1.82
C ASP A 109 5.91 -18.67 0.42
N LEU A 110 4.92 -19.37 -0.12
CA LEU A 110 5.09 -20.06 -1.39
C LEU A 110 5.21 -19.09 -2.57
N ASN A 111 4.32 -18.10 -2.65
CA ASN A 111 4.28 -17.12 -3.73
C ASN A 111 4.70 -15.73 -3.26
N LEU A 112 4.11 -15.26 -2.15
CA LEU A 112 4.42 -13.99 -1.53
C LEU A 112 5.15 -14.20 -0.20
N VAL A 113 6.17 -13.41 0.04
CA VAL A 113 6.78 -13.26 1.36
C VAL A 113 6.25 -12.01 2.07
N LYS A 114 6.62 -11.84 3.33
CA LYS A 114 6.26 -10.69 4.15
C LYS A 114 6.53 -9.37 3.42
N PRO A 115 5.65 -8.36 3.54
CA PRO A 115 5.86 -7.07 2.89
C PRO A 115 7.12 -6.36 3.39
N VAL A 116 7.73 -5.62 2.48
CA VAL A 116 8.84 -4.71 2.79
C VAL A 116 8.26 -3.33 3.04
N VAL A 117 8.57 -2.74 4.19
CA VAL A 117 8.18 -1.36 4.52
C VAL A 117 9.44 -0.49 4.59
N ARG A 118 9.39 0.66 3.90
CA ARG A 118 10.46 1.66 3.93
C ARG A 118 9.90 2.98 4.42
N SER A 119 10.51 3.49 5.49
CA SER A 119 10.25 4.85 5.95
C SER A 119 11.04 5.84 5.12
N VAL A 120 10.39 6.95 4.76
CA VAL A 120 11.03 8.07 4.06
C VAL A 120 10.88 9.37 4.85
N SER A 121 11.82 10.30 4.61
CA SER A 121 11.84 11.58 5.29
C SER A 121 10.59 12.41 5.00
N LYS A 122 10.18 13.24 5.97
CA LYS A 122 9.06 14.17 5.82
C LYS A 122 9.24 15.08 4.60
N GLY A 123 8.17 15.23 3.83
CA GLY A 123 8.13 16.03 2.62
C GLY A 123 8.61 15.31 1.37
N THR A 124 8.95 14.02 1.43
CA THR A 124 9.36 13.22 0.26
C THR A 124 8.26 13.15 -0.79
N PHE A 125 7.03 12.81 -0.40
CA PHE A 125 5.91 12.77 -1.33
C PHE A 125 5.54 14.14 -1.90
N ASN A 126 5.72 15.19 -1.13
CA ASN A 126 5.53 16.57 -1.61
C ASN A 126 6.58 16.94 -2.68
N LYS A 127 7.85 16.59 -2.46
CA LYS A 127 8.93 16.76 -3.46
C LYS A 127 8.62 15.96 -4.72
N TRP A 128 8.15 14.73 -4.58
CA TRP A 128 7.76 13.88 -5.71
C TRP A 128 6.61 14.47 -6.53
N LEU A 129 5.53 14.93 -5.88
CA LEU A 129 4.42 15.60 -6.56
C LEU A 129 4.88 16.88 -7.28
N LYS A 130 5.80 17.64 -6.67
CA LYS A 130 6.39 18.83 -7.30
C LYS A 130 7.18 18.49 -8.54
N ALA A 131 8.03 17.47 -8.47
CA ALA A 131 8.82 17.00 -9.62
C ALA A 131 7.96 16.51 -10.78
N LYS A 132 6.78 15.97 -10.50
CA LYS A 132 5.79 15.54 -11.51
C LYS A 132 4.86 16.66 -12.00
N ASN A 133 5.07 17.93 -11.58
CA ASN A 133 4.17 19.07 -11.85
C ASN A 133 2.72 18.80 -11.39
N LYS A 134 2.56 18.04 -10.31
CA LYS A 134 1.26 17.67 -9.74
C LYS A 134 1.02 18.27 -8.35
N LEU A 135 1.76 19.33 -7.99
CA LEU A 135 1.54 20.07 -6.75
C LEU A 135 0.29 20.94 -6.86
N GLY A 136 -0.60 20.77 -5.90
CA GLY A 136 -1.84 21.53 -5.79
C GLY A 136 -3.03 20.91 -6.52
N GLY A 137 -4.21 21.37 -6.18
CA GLY A 137 -5.47 20.90 -6.76
C GLY A 137 -5.88 19.50 -6.32
N GLN A 138 -6.38 18.71 -7.24
CA GLN A 138 -6.94 17.38 -6.98
C GLN A 138 -5.94 16.21 -7.15
N ASN A 139 -4.64 16.52 -7.27
CA ASN A 139 -3.63 15.49 -7.45
C ASN A 139 -3.31 14.82 -6.12
N LYS A 140 -3.58 13.53 -6.03
CA LYS A 140 -3.28 12.69 -4.87
C LYS A 140 -2.18 11.69 -5.22
N VAL A 141 -1.42 11.28 -4.21
CA VAL A 141 -0.49 10.16 -4.32
C VAL A 141 -1.29 8.90 -4.65
N PRO A 142 -0.93 8.15 -5.70
CA PRO A 142 -1.52 6.83 -5.94
C PRO A 142 -1.15 5.87 -4.82
N ARG A 143 -2.15 5.34 -4.13
CA ARG A 143 -1.96 4.49 -2.94
C ARG A 143 -1.41 3.11 -3.29
N LEU A 144 -1.94 2.50 -4.34
CA LEU A 144 -1.59 1.16 -4.78
C LEU A 144 -1.32 1.16 -6.29
N SER A 145 -0.37 0.34 -6.73
CA SER A 145 -0.03 0.19 -8.14
C SER A 145 0.36 -1.25 -8.46
N ASN A 146 0.02 -1.72 -9.66
CA ASN A 146 0.52 -2.99 -10.21
C ASN A 146 1.91 -2.86 -10.87
N THR A 147 2.47 -1.64 -10.91
CA THR A 147 3.81 -1.35 -11.42
C THR A 147 4.66 -0.73 -10.34
N ARG A 148 5.97 -0.69 -10.57
CA ARG A 148 6.93 -0.07 -9.64
C ARG A 148 7.21 1.40 -9.93
N ASP A 149 6.57 2.00 -10.95
CA ASP A 149 6.92 3.33 -11.43
C ASP A 149 6.99 4.39 -10.31
N TYR A 150 6.01 4.36 -9.39
CA TYR A 150 5.96 5.30 -8.26
C TYR A 150 7.04 5.01 -7.21
N ILE A 151 7.33 3.74 -6.99
CA ILE A 151 8.38 3.30 -6.06
C ILE A 151 9.76 3.70 -6.59
N GLU A 152 10.03 3.44 -7.87
CA GLU A 152 11.30 3.80 -8.50
C GLU A 152 11.51 5.33 -8.53
N ASP A 153 10.46 6.09 -8.84
CA ASP A 153 10.51 7.56 -8.76
C ASP A 153 10.88 8.04 -7.34
N LEU A 154 10.27 7.44 -6.32
CA LEU A 154 10.52 7.79 -4.92
C LEU A 154 11.92 7.38 -4.46
N TYR A 155 12.46 6.29 -4.98
CA TYR A 155 13.84 5.89 -4.71
C TYR A 155 14.84 6.95 -5.13
N VAL A 156 14.65 7.52 -6.34
CA VAL A 156 15.50 8.60 -6.85
C VAL A 156 15.39 9.86 -5.98
N ILE A 157 14.18 10.21 -5.54
CA ILE A 157 13.92 11.46 -4.80
C ILE A 157 14.35 11.36 -3.33
N ALA A 158 14.18 10.20 -2.72
CA ALA A 158 14.50 9.96 -1.32
C ALA A 158 15.93 9.46 -1.11
N ASP A 159 16.72 9.30 -2.20
CA ASP A 159 18.06 8.67 -2.18
C ASP A 159 18.05 7.31 -1.45
N ILE A 160 16.99 6.54 -1.68
CA ILE A 160 16.86 5.19 -1.14
C ILE A 160 17.72 4.27 -2.01
N ARG A 161 18.74 3.65 -1.43
CA ARG A 161 19.51 2.63 -2.14
C ARG A 161 18.66 1.37 -2.31
N SER A 162 18.54 0.90 -3.55
CA SER A 162 17.98 -0.43 -3.82
C SER A 162 18.86 -1.50 -3.14
N VAL A 163 18.23 -2.36 -2.36
CA VAL A 163 18.90 -3.54 -1.77
C VAL A 163 18.94 -4.66 -2.80
#